data_175afdde6fc74dcfe292974238fe9dd4
#
_entry.id   175afdde6fc74dcfe292974238fe9dd4
#
_cell.length_a   1.000
_cell.length_b   1.000
_cell.length_c   1.000
_cell.angle_alpha   90.00
_cell.angle_beta   90.00
_cell.angle_gamma   90.00
#
_symmetry.space_group_name_H-M   'P 1'
#
loop_
_entity.id
_entity.type
_entity.pdbx_description
1 polymer ?
#
loop_
_entity_poly.entity_id
_entity_poly.type
_entity_poly.pdbx_seq_one_letter_code
_entity_poly.pdbx_strand_id
1 'polypeptide(L)'
;MTSAPAYFPQRRGTCPGLSVPMPSGDGLLARLHLTGTISLSAFAALCAAAQEFGNGVVEITGRGSIQIRGLTAASAPLFADAVNALAIAAEDGIPVHTNALAGLDDEEILDAGSVAADLRQMLAHTSLPARLAPKISVAIDGGGALGLDNLAADVRLCADLVNGAAVFHVGVAGNAATATGLGVVTPANGVEAARRLLEIIARHGRTARARDVLSNQGAAQFHAAIADLIINSMSFSSCPGLARASTSSGRAAGKDVDGRHEAGHDVKEAITAHGLRDGSIACGVSLAFGHTNARALEQLTQVARLIGALGFRTAPGRVLLAIGIRPADAATFTAAAEQLGFIVHPDDPRRYVVACAGAPVCAAAHIAARTLAPAVTEAARPYLDGRFRIHVSGCAKGCAHAGVASLTVVGQHDGCAIIANGSVRDAPVAFANANQLPSVIAEMMRDAKREAAHV
;
A
#
# COMPACT_ATOMS: atom_id res chain seq x y z
N MET A 1 -35.32 -16.30 21.11
CA MET A 1 -33.92 -16.73 21.33
C MET A 1 -33.23 -16.78 19.99
N THR A 2 -32.68 -15.65 19.54
CA THR A 2 -31.88 -15.55 18.31
C THR A 2 -30.46 -15.97 18.66
N SER A 3 -30.01 -17.08 18.08
CA SER A 3 -28.65 -17.59 18.23
C SER A 3 -27.67 -16.54 17.73
N ALA A 4 -26.73 -16.14 18.58
CA ALA A 4 -25.60 -15.31 18.17
C ALA A 4 -24.89 -15.99 16.99
N PRO A 5 -24.48 -15.23 15.96
CA PRO A 5 -23.76 -15.81 14.82
C PRO A 5 -22.48 -16.45 15.33
N ALA A 6 -22.27 -17.71 14.98
CA ALA A 6 -21.12 -18.50 15.38
C ALA A 6 -19.84 -17.80 14.88
N TYR A 7 -18.99 -17.36 15.80
CA TYR A 7 -17.65 -16.85 15.52
C TYR A 7 -16.81 -17.98 14.92
N PHE A 8 -16.59 -17.97 13.63
CA PHE A 8 -15.66 -18.90 12.97
C PHE A 8 -14.24 -18.37 13.18
N PRO A 9 -13.35 -19.13 13.84
CA PRO A 9 -11.95 -18.76 13.94
C PRO A 9 -11.36 -18.66 12.53
N GLN A 10 -10.90 -17.46 12.15
CA GLN A 10 -10.30 -17.25 10.84
C GLN A 10 -9.06 -18.14 10.67
N ARG A 11 -8.96 -18.84 9.55
CA ARG A 11 -7.75 -19.58 9.17
C ARG A 11 -6.58 -18.60 9.07
N ARG A 12 -5.40 -18.99 9.58
CA ARG A 12 -4.17 -18.22 9.41
C ARG A 12 -3.98 -17.86 7.93
N GLY A 13 -3.79 -16.58 7.62
CA GLY A 13 -3.56 -16.10 6.24
C GLY A 13 -4.75 -15.43 5.55
N THR A 14 -5.95 -15.43 6.12
CA THR A 14 -7.10 -14.69 5.59
C THR A 14 -6.85 -13.18 5.73
N CYS A 15 -7.19 -12.40 4.70
CA CYS A 15 -7.21 -10.94 4.80
C CYS A 15 -8.53 -10.49 5.46
N PRO A 16 -8.51 -9.46 6.33
CA PRO A 16 -9.74 -8.89 6.83
C PRO A 16 -10.53 -8.25 5.68
N GLY A 17 -11.84 -8.43 5.69
CA GLY A 17 -12.79 -7.76 4.80
C GLY A 17 -13.81 -6.99 5.62
N LEU A 18 -14.79 -6.39 4.95
CA LEU A 18 -15.92 -5.74 5.58
C LEU A 18 -16.86 -6.78 6.22
N SER A 19 -17.18 -7.84 5.47
CA SER A 19 -18.07 -8.93 5.90
C SER A 19 -17.40 -9.91 6.87
N VAL A 20 -16.06 -9.99 6.86
CA VAL A 20 -15.27 -10.93 7.68
C VAL A 20 -14.15 -10.17 8.39
N PRO A 21 -14.45 -9.40 9.44
CA PRO A 21 -13.46 -8.65 10.19
C PRO A 21 -12.51 -9.58 10.95
N MET A 22 -11.27 -9.14 11.15
CA MET A 22 -10.22 -9.93 11.79
C MET A 22 -10.01 -9.52 13.25
N PRO A 23 -9.83 -10.45 14.20
CA PRO A 23 -9.46 -10.13 15.57
C PRO A 23 -8.12 -9.39 15.65
N SER A 24 -8.09 -8.35 16.49
CA SER A 24 -6.90 -7.60 16.88
C SER A 24 -6.93 -7.31 18.39
N GLY A 25 -5.87 -6.73 18.95
CA GLY A 25 -5.79 -6.51 20.40
C GLY A 25 -6.76 -5.46 20.94
N ASP A 26 -7.28 -4.61 20.06
CA ASP A 26 -8.25 -3.55 20.38
C ASP A 26 -9.69 -3.89 19.91
N GLY A 27 -9.97 -5.15 19.56
CA GLY A 27 -11.27 -5.61 19.08
C GLY A 27 -11.16 -6.27 17.70
N LEU A 28 -12.13 -6.03 16.82
CA LEU A 28 -12.12 -6.49 15.44
C LEU A 28 -11.67 -5.37 14.51
N LEU A 29 -11.04 -5.76 13.40
CA LEU A 29 -10.57 -4.88 12.33
C LEU A 29 -11.30 -5.24 11.04
N ALA A 30 -11.99 -4.27 10.44
CA ALA A 30 -12.54 -4.35 9.09
C ALA A 30 -11.64 -3.63 8.10
N ARG A 31 -11.63 -4.10 6.85
CA ARG A 31 -10.84 -3.51 5.76
C ARG A 31 -11.73 -3.26 4.54
N LEU A 32 -11.55 -2.08 3.94
CA LEU A 32 -12.15 -1.71 2.68
C LEU A 32 -11.03 -1.48 1.65
N HIS A 33 -11.16 -2.09 0.50
CA HIS A 33 -10.31 -1.80 -0.65
C HIS A 33 -11.13 -0.98 -1.65
N LEU A 34 -10.87 0.34 -1.71
CA LEU A 34 -11.60 1.23 -2.60
C LEU A 34 -11.18 0.98 -4.05
N THR A 35 -12.16 0.95 -4.95
CA THR A 35 -11.94 0.74 -6.39
C THR A 35 -12.14 2.02 -7.22
N GLY A 36 -12.43 3.14 -6.57
CA GLY A 36 -12.68 4.42 -7.21
C GLY A 36 -12.71 5.58 -6.22
N THR A 37 -13.26 6.71 -6.67
CA THR A 37 -13.43 7.89 -5.83
C THR A 37 -14.62 7.69 -4.89
N ILE A 38 -14.38 7.81 -3.58
CA ILE A 38 -15.45 7.91 -2.59
C ILE A 38 -15.89 9.36 -2.47
N SER A 39 -17.20 9.62 -2.55
CA SER A 39 -17.74 10.98 -2.40
C SER A 39 -17.48 11.53 -1.00
N LEU A 40 -17.42 12.86 -0.86
CA LEU A 40 -17.19 13.51 0.45
C LEU A 40 -18.29 13.17 1.47
N SER A 41 -19.54 12.97 1.02
CA SER A 41 -20.64 12.58 1.90
C SER A 41 -20.48 11.13 2.40
N ALA A 42 -20.15 10.21 1.51
CA ALA A 42 -19.91 8.81 1.88
C ALA A 42 -18.65 8.66 2.76
N PHE A 43 -17.60 9.45 2.51
CA PHE A 43 -16.39 9.41 3.34
C PHE A 43 -16.62 9.97 4.75
N ALA A 44 -17.38 11.08 4.87
CA ALA A 44 -17.80 11.61 6.17
C ALA A 44 -18.65 10.58 6.95
N ALA A 45 -19.61 9.93 6.27
CA ALA A 45 -20.43 8.89 6.89
C ALA A 45 -19.62 7.66 7.29
N LEU A 46 -18.60 7.26 6.52
CA LEU A 46 -17.65 6.20 6.90
C LEU A 46 -16.86 6.59 8.16
N CYS A 47 -16.42 7.86 8.28
CA CYS A 47 -15.74 8.36 9.46
C CYS A 47 -16.67 8.36 10.69
N ALA A 48 -17.94 8.78 10.54
CA ALA A 48 -18.94 8.72 11.60
C ALA A 48 -19.19 7.27 12.04
N ALA A 49 -19.35 6.34 11.10
CA ALA A 49 -19.50 4.92 11.41
C ALA A 49 -18.28 4.34 12.14
N ALA A 50 -17.06 4.79 11.79
CA ALA A 50 -15.84 4.38 12.50
C ALA A 50 -15.81 4.87 13.97
N GLN A 51 -16.41 6.02 14.28
CA GLN A 51 -16.55 6.53 15.62
C GLN A 51 -17.67 5.82 16.41
N GLU A 52 -18.79 5.56 15.75
CA GLU A 52 -19.98 4.97 16.38
C GLU A 52 -19.77 3.49 16.69
N PHE A 53 -19.24 2.72 15.77
CA PHE A 53 -19.14 1.25 15.86
C PHE A 53 -17.76 0.74 16.23
N GLY A 54 -16.71 1.54 16.02
CA GLY A 54 -15.31 1.22 16.31
C GLY A 54 -14.74 2.07 17.45
N ASN A 55 -13.41 2.19 17.47
CA ASN A 55 -12.70 3.07 18.42
C ASN A 55 -12.28 4.42 17.81
N GLY A 56 -12.80 4.77 16.65
CA GLY A 56 -12.50 6.00 15.94
C GLY A 56 -11.13 6.03 15.24
N VAL A 57 -10.33 4.96 15.33
CA VAL A 57 -9.04 4.87 14.62
C VAL A 57 -9.27 4.40 13.19
N VAL A 58 -8.78 5.19 12.25
CA VAL A 58 -8.76 4.89 10.81
C VAL A 58 -7.32 4.74 10.35
N GLU A 59 -7.04 3.69 9.60
CA GLU A 59 -5.73 3.43 9.01
C GLU A 59 -5.82 3.43 7.50
N ILE A 60 -4.77 3.93 6.82
CA ILE A 60 -4.52 3.63 5.41
C ILE A 60 -3.27 2.75 5.36
N THR A 61 -3.40 1.57 4.77
CA THR A 61 -2.31 0.61 4.68
C THR A 61 -1.27 1.04 3.64
N GLY A 62 -0.09 0.41 3.67
CA GLY A 62 0.93 0.63 2.64
C GLY A 62 0.47 0.30 1.21
N ARG A 63 -0.63 -0.45 1.05
CA ARG A 63 -1.25 -0.78 -0.25
C ARG A 63 -2.50 0.04 -0.57
N GLY A 64 -2.83 1.06 0.24
CA GLY A 64 -3.97 1.94 -0.02
C GLY A 64 -5.33 1.43 0.46
N SER A 65 -5.43 0.35 1.23
CA SER A 65 -6.72 -0.04 1.82
C SER A 65 -7.02 0.75 3.07
N ILE A 66 -8.29 1.10 3.30
CA ILE A 66 -8.77 1.68 4.56
C ILE A 66 -9.00 0.55 5.57
N GLN A 67 -8.63 0.77 6.83
CA GLN A 67 -8.91 -0.13 7.94
C GLN A 67 -9.61 0.63 9.07
N ILE A 68 -10.67 0.04 9.59
CA ILE A 68 -11.41 0.53 10.75
C ILE A 68 -11.18 -0.44 11.90
N ARG A 69 -10.88 0.10 13.08
CA ARG A 69 -10.44 -0.66 14.24
C ARG A 69 -11.39 -0.54 15.41
N GLY A 70 -11.21 -1.45 16.40
CA GLY A 70 -11.94 -1.41 17.66
C GLY A 70 -13.40 -1.84 17.54
N LEU A 71 -13.79 -2.50 16.45
CA LEU A 71 -15.13 -3.09 16.34
C LEU A 71 -15.28 -4.25 17.35
N THR A 72 -16.48 -4.45 17.82
CA THR A 72 -16.85 -5.61 18.65
C THR A 72 -17.60 -6.65 17.81
N ALA A 73 -17.80 -7.84 18.35
CA ALA A 73 -18.62 -8.85 17.69
C ALA A 73 -20.08 -8.36 17.45
N ALA A 74 -20.58 -7.48 18.32
CA ALA A 74 -21.91 -6.88 18.17
C ALA A 74 -21.93 -5.71 17.19
N SER A 75 -20.91 -4.85 17.19
CA SER A 75 -20.89 -3.65 16.33
C SER A 75 -20.40 -3.93 14.92
N ALA A 76 -19.63 -4.99 14.66
CA ALA A 76 -19.09 -5.27 13.35
C ALA A 76 -20.16 -5.52 12.27
N PRO A 77 -21.24 -6.28 12.49
CA PRO A 77 -22.34 -6.38 11.53
C PRO A 77 -23.02 -5.04 11.27
N LEU A 78 -23.27 -4.24 12.31
CA LEU A 78 -23.89 -2.91 12.18
C LEU A 78 -23.01 -1.95 11.37
N PHE A 79 -21.70 -2.00 11.58
CA PHE A 79 -20.72 -1.27 10.78
C PHE A 79 -20.77 -1.71 9.30
N ALA A 80 -20.81 -3.02 9.04
CA ALA A 80 -20.89 -3.54 7.69
C ALA A 80 -22.18 -3.09 6.98
N ASP A 81 -23.31 -3.14 7.65
CA ASP A 81 -24.60 -2.68 7.13
C ASP A 81 -24.58 -1.17 6.83
N ALA A 82 -24.03 -0.37 7.76
CA ALA A 82 -23.89 1.08 7.57
C ALA A 82 -23.00 1.40 6.35
N VAL A 83 -21.86 0.71 6.18
CA VAL A 83 -20.96 0.92 5.04
C VAL A 83 -21.58 0.46 3.73
N ASN A 84 -22.29 -0.67 3.71
CA ASN A 84 -23.00 -1.16 2.53
C ASN A 84 -24.07 -0.18 2.06
N ALA A 85 -24.75 0.51 2.98
CA ALA A 85 -25.74 1.53 2.66
C ALA A 85 -25.15 2.79 2.00
N LEU A 86 -23.83 3.04 2.14
CA LEU A 86 -23.16 4.19 1.54
C LEU A 86 -22.85 4.00 0.05
N ALA A 87 -23.11 2.84 -0.54
CA ALA A 87 -22.79 2.50 -1.92
C ALA A 87 -21.34 2.85 -2.32
N ILE A 88 -20.39 2.63 -1.40
CA ILE A 88 -18.97 2.84 -1.65
C ILE A 88 -18.47 1.79 -2.63
N ALA A 89 -17.80 2.23 -3.71
CA ALA A 89 -17.13 1.32 -4.62
C ALA A 89 -15.92 0.67 -3.92
N ALA A 90 -16.14 -0.50 -3.35
CA ALA A 90 -15.13 -1.31 -2.67
C ALA A 90 -15.24 -2.76 -3.10
N GLU A 91 -14.11 -3.48 -3.07
CA GLU A 91 -14.06 -4.90 -3.41
C GLU A 91 -13.83 -5.78 -2.18
N ASP A 92 -14.54 -6.91 -2.15
CA ASP A 92 -14.25 -8.07 -1.31
C ASP A 92 -13.70 -9.19 -2.22
N GLY A 93 -12.55 -9.76 -1.91
CA GLY A 93 -11.99 -10.87 -2.69
C GLY A 93 -10.51 -10.69 -3.03
N ILE A 94 -10.15 -11.05 -4.27
CA ILE A 94 -8.78 -10.91 -4.77
C ILE A 94 -8.52 -9.43 -5.08
N PRO A 95 -7.57 -8.78 -4.39
CA PRO A 95 -7.26 -7.38 -4.66
C PRO A 95 -6.73 -7.18 -6.08
N VAL A 96 -7.41 -6.32 -6.86
CA VAL A 96 -6.97 -5.82 -8.17
C VAL A 96 -6.58 -4.37 -8.00
N HIS A 97 -5.29 -4.12 -7.83
CA HIS A 97 -4.73 -2.79 -7.63
C HIS A 97 -4.58 -2.06 -8.96
N THR A 98 -4.94 -0.78 -8.98
CA THR A 98 -4.72 0.14 -10.11
C THR A 98 -3.96 1.37 -9.63
N ASN A 99 -3.44 2.17 -10.58
CA ASN A 99 -2.96 3.52 -10.28
C ASN A 99 -4.01 4.28 -9.50
N ALA A 100 -3.59 5.08 -8.53
CA ALA A 100 -4.52 5.82 -7.68
C ALA A 100 -5.36 6.85 -8.47
N LEU A 101 -4.85 7.34 -9.59
CA LEU A 101 -5.51 8.30 -10.49
C LEU A 101 -6.08 7.63 -11.76
N ALA A 102 -6.18 6.30 -11.82
CA ALA A 102 -6.72 5.57 -12.97
C ALA A 102 -8.04 6.18 -13.46
N GLY A 103 -8.13 6.44 -14.77
CA GLY A 103 -9.25 7.09 -15.44
C GLY A 103 -9.35 8.60 -15.23
N LEU A 104 -8.50 9.22 -14.41
CA LEU A 104 -8.49 10.67 -14.15
C LEU A 104 -7.22 11.37 -14.65
N ASP A 105 -6.10 10.63 -14.74
CA ASP A 105 -4.80 11.14 -15.15
C ASP A 105 -4.76 11.36 -16.68
N ASP A 106 -4.31 12.52 -17.12
CA ASP A 106 -4.17 12.85 -18.54
C ASP A 106 -2.94 12.20 -19.18
N GLU A 107 -1.95 11.79 -18.40
CA GLU A 107 -0.76 11.07 -18.85
C GLU A 107 -0.94 9.56 -18.89
N GLU A 108 -2.09 9.02 -18.45
CA GLU A 108 -2.38 7.59 -18.46
C GLU A 108 -2.42 7.04 -19.90
N ILE A 109 -1.66 5.98 -20.16
CA ILE A 109 -1.60 5.32 -21.47
C ILE A 109 -2.86 4.49 -21.74
N LEU A 110 -3.33 3.78 -20.72
CA LEU A 110 -4.53 2.93 -20.74
C LEU A 110 -5.30 3.14 -19.44
N ASP A 111 -6.62 3.25 -19.54
CA ASP A 111 -7.50 3.29 -18.36
C ASP A 111 -7.44 1.96 -17.59
N ALA A 112 -6.53 1.89 -16.62
CA ALA A 112 -6.37 0.73 -15.75
C ALA A 112 -7.63 0.44 -14.93
N GLY A 113 -8.43 1.46 -14.63
CA GLY A 113 -9.69 1.32 -13.89
C GLY A 113 -10.72 0.48 -14.63
N SER A 114 -10.88 0.73 -15.94
CA SER A 114 -11.76 -0.04 -16.81
C SER A 114 -11.33 -1.50 -16.91
N VAL A 115 -10.03 -1.76 -17.18
CA VAL A 115 -9.49 -3.12 -17.26
C VAL A 115 -9.64 -3.87 -15.93
N ALA A 116 -9.43 -3.18 -14.81
CA ALA A 116 -9.63 -3.77 -13.49
C ALA A 116 -11.09 -4.08 -13.19
N ALA A 117 -12.04 -3.25 -13.65
CA ALA A 117 -13.47 -3.51 -13.52
C ALA A 117 -13.87 -4.78 -14.28
N ASP A 118 -13.40 -4.94 -15.52
CA ASP A 118 -13.64 -6.14 -16.32
C ASP A 118 -13.06 -7.40 -15.67
N LEU A 119 -11.83 -7.30 -15.14
CA LEU A 119 -11.21 -8.42 -14.42
C LEU A 119 -12.00 -8.79 -13.15
N ARG A 120 -12.44 -7.81 -12.36
CA ARG A 120 -13.27 -8.04 -11.16
C ARG A 120 -14.59 -8.68 -11.52
N GLN A 121 -15.25 -8.21 -12.57
CA GLN A 121 -16.48 -8.79 -13.06
C GLN A 121 -16.29 -10.25 -13.47
N MET A 122 -15.24 -10.55 -14.23
CA MET A 122 -14.90 -11.93 -14.60
C MET A 122 -14.64 -12.80 -13.36
N LEU A 123 -13.87 -12.31 -12.38
CA LEU A 123 -13.58 -13.04 -11.14
C LEU A 123 -14.87 -13.33 -10.34
N ALA A 124 -15.81 -12.37 -10.25
CA ALA A 124 -17.07 -12.52 -9.54
C ALA A 124 -17.98 -13.60 -10.14
N HIS A 125 -17.89 -13.82 -11.46
CA HIS A 125 -18.71 -14.80 -12.17
C HIS A 125 -18.05 -16.19 -12.33
N THR A 126 -16.89 -16.41 -11.68
CA THR A 126 -16.15 -17.68 -11.78
C THR A 126 -15.88 -18.28 -10.40
N SER A 127 -15.59 -19.58 -10.36
CA SER A 127 -15.12 -20.26 -9.14
C SER A 127 -13.62 -20.04 -8.85
N LEU A 128 -12.93 -19.26 -9.67
CA LEU A 128 -11.48 -19.06 -9.58
C LEU A 128 -11.02 -18.46 -8.23
N PRO A 129 -11.67 -17.43 -7.67
CA PRO A 129 -11.30 -16.88 -6.37
C PRO A 129 -11.31 -17.90 -5.23
N ALA A 130 -12.27 -18.83 -5.24
CA ALA A 130 -12.37 -19.87 -4.22
C ALA A 130 -11.21 -20.89 -4.27
N ARG A 131 -10.49 -20.98 -5.38
CA ARG A 131 -9.37 -21.90 -5.62
C ARG A 131 -8.00 -21.26 -5.35
N LEU A 132 -7.93 -19.94 -5.19
CA LEU A 132 -6.70 -19.16 -5.00
C LEU A 132 -6.38 -18.94 -3.52
N ALA A 133 -5.13 -18.61 -3.23
CA ALA A 133 -4.69 -18.24 -1.90
C ALA A 133 -5.29 -16.86 -1.50
N PRO A 134 -5.66 -16.66 -0.22
CA PRO A 134 -6.29 -15.40 0.24
C PRO A 134 -5.46 -14.13 0.02
N LYS A 135 -4.16 -14.27 -0.23
CA LYS A 135 -3.23 -13.14 -0.43
C LYS A 135 -2.80 -12.95 -1.89
N ILE A 136 -3.41 -13.66 -2.82
CA ILE A 136 -3.21 -13.39 -4.25
C ILE A 136 -3.62 -11.96 -4.55
N SER A 137 -2.87 -11.31 -5.43
CA SER A 137 -3.18 -9.97 -5.89
C SER A 137 -2.78 -9.77 -7.34
N VAL A 138 -3.50 -8.90 -8.02
CA VAL A 138 -3.18 -8.44 -9.37
C VAL A 138 -2.86 -6.95 -9.31
N ALA A 139 -1.88 -6.50 -10.08
CA ALA A 139 -1.57 -5.09 -10.31
C ALA A 139 -1.79 -4.77 -11.79
N ILE A 140 -2.58 -3.76 -12.08
CA ILE A 140 -2.82 -3.24 -13.42
C ILE A 140 -2.39 -1.77 -13.40
N ASP A 141 -1.28 -1.50 -14.03
CA ASP A 141 -0.69 -0.18 -14.13
C ASP A 141 -0.98 0.39 -15.51
N GLY A 142 -1.74 1.48 -15.57
CA GLY A 142 -2.13 2.15 -16.81
C GLY A 142 -1.07 3.11 -17.37
N GLY A 143 0.07 3.25 -16.70
CA GLY A 143 1.03 4.33 -16.94
C GLY A 143 0.58 5.62 -16.27
N GLY A 144 1.20 6.77 -16.61
CA GLY A 144 0.90 8.07 -16.01
C GLY A 144 1.50 8.27 -14.61
N ALA A 145 0.94 9.19 -13.85
CA ALA A 145 1.37 9.51 -12.50
C ALA A 145 0.96 8.42 -11.49
N LEU A 146 1.68 8.34 -10.39
CA LEU A 146 1.40 7.40 -9.30
C LEU A 146 1.35 5.93 -9.73
N GLY A 147 2.37 5.49 -10.47
CA GLY A 147 2.54 4.10 -10.92
C GLY A 147 2.58 3.09 -9.77
N LEU A 148 2.47 1.81 -10.13
CA LEU A 148 2.51 0.68 -9.19
C LEU A 148 3.87 -0.03 -9.15
N ASP A 149 4.96 0.67 -9.50
CA ASP A 149 6.28 0.06 -9.68
C ASP A 149 6.77 -0.71 -8.45
N ASN A 150 6.58 -0.16 -7.26
CA ASN A 150 6.99 -0.79 -6.00
C ASN A 150 5.96 -1.77 -5.41
N LEU A 151 4.78 -1.90 -6.00
CA LEU A 151 3.76 -2.82 -5.53
C LEU A 151 4.04 -4.24 -6.04
N ALA A 152 4.45 -5.14 -5.16
CA ALA A 152 4.58 -6.55 -5.51
C ALA A 152 3.19 -7.23 -5.63
N ALA A 153 2.98 -7.93 -6.75
CA ALA A 153 1.76 -8.69 -7.05
C ALA A 153 2.08 -10.08 -7.59
N ASP A 154 1.08 -10.96 -7.62
CA ASP A 154 1.23 -12.29 -8.24
C ASP A 154 1.13 -12.22 -9.76
N VAL A 155 0.28 -11.35 -10.27
CA VAL A 155 0.14 -11.04 -11.70
C VAL A 155 0.25 -9.53 -11.89
N ARG A 156 0.99 -9.09 -12.90
CA ARG A 156 1.14 -7.67 -13.29
C ARG A 156 0.78 -7.48 -14.74
N LEU A 157 0.05 -6.41 -15.02
CA LEU A 157 -0.14 -5.81 -16.33
C LEU A 157 0.38 -4.38 -16.24
N CYS A 158 1.31 -3.99 -17.10
CA CYS A 158 1.92 -2.67 -17.09
C CYS A 158 1.78 -2.05 -18.48
N ALA A 159 1.06 -0.96 -18.60
CA ALA A 159 0.83 -0.28 -19.86
C ALA A 159 2.12 0.37 -20.38
N ASP A 160 2.32 0.30 -21.69
CA ASP A 160 3.42 0.95 -22.41
C ASP A 160 2.99 1.29 -23.84
N LEU A 161 3.79 2.14 -24.48
CA LEU A 161 3.65 2.46 -25.90
C LEU A 161 4.77 1.76 -26.69
N VAL A 162 4.42 0.76 -27.49
CA VAL A 162 5.33 0.09 -28.40
C VAL A 162 5.00 0.49 -29.82
N ASN A 163 5.93 1.18 -30.49
CA ASN A 163 5.71 1.75 -31.84
C ASN A 163 4.45 2.63 -31.93
N GLY A 164 4.12 3.36 -30.87
CA GLY A 164 2.96 4.24 -30.79
C GLY A 164 1.64 3.53 -30.48
N ALA A 165 1.63 2.21 -30.36
CA ALA A 165 0.46 1.42 -29.97
C ALA A 165 0.50 1.11 -28.46
N ALA A 166 -0.61 1.30 -27.77
CA ALA A 166 -0.72 0.91 -26.37
C ALA A 166 -0.75 -0.60 -26.21
N VAL A 167 0.01 -1.12 -25.25
CA VAL A 167 0.16 -2.55 -24.95
C VAL A 167 0.24 -2.77 -23.45
N PHE A 168 0.09 -4.02 -23.02
CA PHE A 168 0.46 -4.45 -21.67
C PHE A 168 1.68 -5.35 -21.67
N HIS A 169 2.68 -4.98 -20.90
CA HIS A 169 3.71 -5.90 -20.44
C HIS A 169 3.12 -6.80 -19.35
N VAL A 170 3.26 -8.11 -19.54
CA VAL A 170 2.73 -9.12 -18.61
C VAL A 170 3.86 -9.70 -17.79
N GLY A 171 3.67 -9.73 -16.46
CA GLY A 171 4.65 -10.29 -15.53
C GLY A 171 3.99 -11.04 -14.36
N VAL A 172 4.79 -11.87 -13.70
CA VAL A 172 4.35 -12.63 -12.51
C VAL A 172 5.36 -12.53 -11.37
N ALA A 173 4.85 -12.61 -10.14
CA ALA A 173 5.61 -12.78 -8.88
C ALA A 173 6.63 -11.69 -8.57
N GLY A 174 6.20 -10.44 -8.48
CA GLY A 174 7.09 -9.36 -8.08
C GLY A 174 6.51 -7.97 -8.27
N ASN A 175 7.36 -6.98 -8.11
CA ASN A 175 7.12 -5.59 -8.47
C ASN A 175 7.70 -5.30 -9.87
N ALA A 176 7.75 -4.05 -10.32
CA ALA A 176 8.27 -3.73 -11.66
C ALA A 176 9.71 -4.19 -11.88
N ALA A 177 10.56 -4.12 -10.85
CA ALA A 177 11.98 -4.50 -10.95
C ALA A 177 12.24 -6.02 -10.78
N THR A 178 11.33 -6.75 -10.10
CA THR A 178 11.58 -8.14 -9.66
C THR A 178 10.64 -9.16 -10.27
N ALA A 179 9.57 -8.73 -10.95
CA ALA A 179 8.64 -9.64 -11.61
C ALA A 179 9.31 -10.37 -12.78
N THR A 180 8.95 -11.63 -12.96
CA THR A 180 9.34 -12.39 -14.15
C THR A 180 8.46 -11.97 -15.32
N GLY A 181 9.04 -11.32 -16.33
CA GLY A 181 8.36 -10.92 -17.56
C GLY A 181 7.99 -12.11 -18.43
N LEU A 182 6.79 -12.09 -18.99
CA LEU A 182 6.26 -13.16 -19.83
C LEU A 182 6.09 -12.75 -21.30
N GLY A 183 6.00 -11.47 -21.58
CA GLY A 183 5.79 -10.95 -22.94
C GLY A 183 4.86 -9.75 -22.98
N VAL A 184 4.40 -9.41 -24.16
CA VAL A 184 3.54 -8.25 -24.44
C VAL A 184 2.24 -8.72 -25.07
N VAL A 185 1.12 -8.18 -24.58
CA VAL A 185 -0.21 -8.46 -25.13
C VAL A 185 -0.92 -7.17 -25.52
N THR A 186 -1.93 -7.27 -26.39
CA THR A 186 -2.82 -6.15 -26.69
C THR A 186 -3.65 -5.79 -25.46
N PRO A 187 -4.16 -4.54 -25.33
CA PRO A 187 -5.07 -4.16 -24.25
C PRO A 187 -6.31 -5.06 -24.14
N ALA A 188 -6.86 -5.48 -25.26
CA ALA A 188 -8.02 -6.39 -25.33
C ALA A 188 -7.74 -7.78 -24.72
N ASN A 189 -6.50 -8.23 -24.75
CA ASN A 189 -6.07 -9.52 -24.21
C ASN A 189 -5.61 -9.44 -22.74
N GLY A 190 -5.52 -8.25 -22.12
CA GLY A 190 -4.99 -8.08 -20.78
C GLY A 190 -5.77 -8.87 -19.72
N VAL A 191 -7.10 -8.78 -19.72
CA VAL A 191 -7.97 -9.50 -18.78
C VAL A 191 -7.83 -11.01 -18.94
N GLU A 192 -7.82 -11.51 -20.19
CA GLU A 192 -7.69 -12.93 -20.46
C GLU A 192 -6.31 -13.47 -20.07
N ALA A 193 -5.24 -12.70 -20.32
CA ALA A 193 -3.90 -13.05 -19.85
C ALA A 193 -3.87 -13.18 -18.32
N ALA A 194 -4.38 -12.19 -17.60
CA ALA A 194 -4.45 -12.23 -16.14
C ALA A 194 -5.25 -13.43 -15.63
N ARG A 195 -6.42 -13.72 -16.23
CA ARG A 195 -7.25 -14.87 -15.90
C ARG A 195 -6.49 -16.20 -16.03
N ARG A 196 -5.83 -16.41 -17.18
CA ARG A 196 -5.08 -17.65 -17.43
C ARG A 196 -3.91 -17.81 -16.46
N LEU A 197 -3.19 -16.75 -16.13
CA LEU A 197 -2.10 -16.80 -15.16
C LEU A 197 -2.61 -17.12 -13.74
N LEU A 198 -3.75 -16.55 -13.32
CA LEU A 198 -4.40 -16.92 -12.07
C LEU A 198 -4.86 -18.38 -12.05
N GLU A 199 -5.33 -18.94 -13.17
CA GLU A 199 -5.68 -20.35 -13.28
C GLU A 199 -4.46 -21.26 -13.13
N ILE A 200 -3.31 -20.89 -13.70
CA ILE A 200 -2.06 -21.62 -13.46
C ILE A 200 -1.75 -21.68 -11.96
N ILE A 201 -1.80 -20.54 -11.27
CA ILE A 201 -1.56 -20.51 -9.81
C ILE A 201 -2.57 -21.38 -9.06
N ALA A 202 -3.85 -21.32 -9.43
CA ALA A 202 -4.93 -22.09 -8.78
C ALA A 202 -4.75 -23.62 -8.91
N ARG A 203 -4.11 -24.11 -9.98
CA ARG A 203 -3.81 -25.54 -10.17
C ARG A 203 -2.83 -26.07 -9.13
N HIS A 204 -2.00 -25.20 -8.54
CA HIS A 204 -1.03 -25.56 -7.50
C HIS A 204 -1.61 -25.49 -6.08
N GLY A 205 -2.91 -25.25 -5.95
CA GLY A 205 -3.64 -25.31 -4.69
C GLY A 205 -3.84 -23.96 -3.99
N ARG A 206 -4.71 -23.99 -2.98
CA ARG A 206 -5.21 -22.78 -2.27
C ARG A 206 -4.19 -22.07 -1.38
N THR A 207 -2.97 -22.51 -1.32
CA THR A 207 -1.88 -21.86 -0.58
C THR A 207 -0.79 -21.32 -1.49
N ALA A 208 -0.80 -21.70 -2.77
CA ALA A 208 0.22 -21.35 -3.75
C ALA A 208 0.17 -19.86 -4.12
N ARG A 209 1.34 -19.26 -4.28
CA ARG A 209 1.58 -17.91 -4.81
C ARG A 209 2.35 -18.04 -6.13
N ALA A 210 2.28 -17.04 -6.99
CA ALA A 210 3.05 -17.05 -8.24
C ALA A 210 4.54 -17.31 -8.02
N ARG A 211 5.15 -16.71 -6.99
CA ARG A 211 6.55 -16.92 -6.62
C ARG A 211 6.87 -18.37 -6.27
N ASP A 212 5.94 -19.08 -5.58
CA ASP A 212 6.14 -20.45 -5.17
C ASP A 212 6.09 -21.37 -6.40
N VAL A 213 5.19 -21.07 -7.34
CA VAL A 213 5.09 -21.78 -8.62
C VAL A 213 6.35 -21.56 -9.47
N LEU A 214 6.84 -20.30 -9.58
CA LEU A 214 8.09 -19.99 -10.27
C LEU A 214 9.28 -20.71 -9.67
N SER A 215 9.43 -20.68 -8.35
CA SER A 215 10.57 -21.31 -7.65
C SER A 215 10.60 -22.82 -7.84
N ASN A 216 9.43 -23.47 -7.91
CA ASN A 216 9.33 -24.93 -7.99
C ASN A 216 9.35 -25.47 -9.44
N GLN A 217 8.83 -24.70 -10.41
CA GLN A 217 8.57 -25.22 -11.77
C GLN A 217 9.05 -24.27 -12.91
N GLY A 218 9.63 -23.14 -12.55
CA GLY A 218 10.06 -22.15 -13.53
C GLY A 218 8.89 -21.41 -14.23
N ALA A 219 9.22 -20.59 -15.23
CA ALA A 219 8.26 -19.73 -15.93
C ALA A 219 7.54 -20.40 -17.11
N ALA A 220 7.97 -21.59 -17.52
CA ALA A 220 7.51 -22.21 -18.78
C ALA A 220 5.99 -22.39 -18.87
N GLN A 221 5.35 -22.81 -17.77
CA GLN A 221 3.90 -22.99 -17.73
C GLN A 221 3.11 -21.69 -17.82
N PHE A 222 3.64 -20.59 -17.25
CA PHE A 222 3.04 -19.26 -17.38
C PHE A 222 3.16 -18.76 -18.82
N HIS A 223 4.34 -18.91 -19.45
CA HIS A 223 4.53 -18.58 -20.88
C HIS A 223 3.59 -19.38 -21.78
N ALA A 224 3.50 -20.71 -21.59
CA ALA A 224 2.62 -21.57 -22.38
C ALA A 224 1.15 -21.17 -22.24
N ALA A 225 0.71 -20.71 -21.06
CA ALA A 225 -0.67 -20.33 -20.83
C ALA A 225 -1.14 -19.11 -21.63
N ILE A 226 -0.23 -18.22 -22.00
CA ILE A 226 -0.55 -16.97 -22.73
C ILE A 226 0.17 -16.84 -24.07
N ALA A 227 0.81 -17.92 -24.56
CA ALA A 227 1.64 -17.88 -25.75
C ALA A 227 0.89 -17.38 -27.01
N ASP A 228 -0.38 -17.75 -27.14
CA ASP A 228 -1.26 -17.32 -28.23
C ASP A 228 -1.73 -15.86 -28.13
N LEU A 229 -1.58 -15.23 -26.97
CA LEU A 229 -1.94 -13.83 -26.72
C LEU A 229 -0.76 -12.88 -26.93
N ILE A 230 0.48 -13.40 -26.91
CA ILE A 230 1.70 -12.60 -27.01
C ILE A 230 1.89 -12.08 -28.43
N ILE A 231 2.02 -10.76 -28.56
CA ILE A 231 2.25 -10.07 -29.84
C ILE A 231 3.73 -9.78 -30.11
N ASN A 232 4.56 -9.80 -29.06
CA ASN A 232 6.00 -9.58 -29.17
C ASN A 232 6.71 -10.38 -28.07
N SER A 233 7.66 -11.24 -28.48
CA SER A 233 8.43 -12.12 -27.60
C SER A 233 9.72 -11.50 -27.07
N MET A 234 9.89 -10.17 -27.14
CA MET A 234 11.08 -9.51 -26.62
C MET A 234 11.26 -9.80 -25.14
N SER A 235 12.42 -10.31 -24.79
CA SER A 235 12.81 -10.62 -23.41
C SER A 235 12.88 -9.35 -22.58
N PHE A 236 12.16 -9.33 -21.45
CA PHE A 236 12.10 -8.21 -20.54
C PHE A 236 13.18 -8.27 -19.49
N SER A 237 13.89 -7.15 -19.32
CA SER A 237 14.75 -6.90 -18.15
C SER A 237 14.13 -5.97 -17.14
N SER A 238 13.02 -5.28 -17.43
CA SER A 238 12.28 -4.39 -16.49
C SER A 238 11.02 -3.82 -17.15
N CYS A 239 9.99 -3.45 -16.39
CA CYS A 239 8.94 -2.57 -16.89
C CYS A 239 9.51 -1.18 -17.19
N PRO A 240 9.13 -0.52 -18.30
CA PRO A 240 9.70 0.77 -18.73
C PRO A 240 9.48 1.96 -17.78
N GLY A 241 8.66 1.82 -16.75
CA GLY A 241 8.35 2.88 -15.79
C GLY A 241 9.57 3.48 -15.06
N LEU A 242 10.69 2.76 -14.95
CA LEU A 242 11.93 3.28 -14.34
C LEU A 242 12.71 4.28 -15.20
N ALA A 243 12.40 4.40 -16.50
CA ALA A 243 13.10 5.30 -17.42
C ALA A 243 12.55 6.75 -17.43
N ARG A 244 11.36 7.00 -16.86
CA ARG A 244 10.70 8.33 -16.93
C ARG A 244 11.12 9.33 -15.87
N ALA A 245 11.85 8.94 -14.82
CA ALA A 245 12.22 9.82 -13.71
C ALA A 245 13.50 10.63 -13.89
N SER A 246 14.08 10.76 -15.12
CA SER A 246 15.33 11.50 -15.30
C SER A 246 15.39 12.36 -16.56
N THR A 247 14.53 13.36 -16.67
CA THR A 247 14.83 14.54 -17.50
C THR A 247 15.18 15.72 -16.63
N SER A 248 16.23 15.58 -15.83
CA SER A 248 17.06 16.70 -15.37
C SER A 248 18.47 16.20 -15.03
N SER A 249 19.43 16.59 -15.90
CA SER A 249 20.88 16.65 -15.73
C SER A 249 21.65 15.39 -15.32
N GLY A 250 22.45 14.93 -16.29
CA GLY A 250 23.36 13.80 -16.24
C GLY A 250 24.33 13.73 -15.07
N ARG A 251 24.60 12.48 -14.70
CA ARG A 251 25.96 11.99 -14.45
C ARG A 251 26.04 10.47 -14.49
N ALA A 252 27.19 9.99 -14.91
CA ALA A 252 27.57 8.68 -15.38
C ALA A 252 27.30 7.50 -14.43
N ALA A 253 27.20 6.31 -15.11
CA ALA A 253 27.05 4.99 -14.57
C ALA A 253 28.12 4.57 -13.56
N GLY A 254 27.68 4.06 -12.40
CA GLY A 254 28.40 3.16 -11.53
C GLY A 254 27.54 1.91 -11.34
N LYS A 255 28.07 0.74 -11.73
CA LYS A 255 27.49 -0.55 -11.43
C LYS A 255 27.61 -0.82 -9.96
N ASP A 256 26.51 -0.86 -9.22
CA ASP A 256 26.41 -1.56 -7.95
C ASP A 256 25.11 -2.35 -7.91
N VAL A 257 25.29 -3.66 -7.89
CA VAL A 257 24.24 -4.67 -7.76
C VAL A 257 23.93 -4.80 -6.26
N ASP A 258 23.10 -3.93 -5.74
CA ASP A 258 22.53 -4.09 -4.40
C ASP A 258 21.04 -3.75 -4.45
N GLY A 259 20.20 -4.81 -4.40
CA GLY A 259 18.75 -4.73 -4.48
C GLY A 259 18.11 -4.02 -3.28
N ARG A 260 18.47 -2.79 -3.03
CA ARG A 260 17.86 -1.92 -2.01
C ARG A 260 16.61 -1.28 -2.60
N HIS A 261 15.47 -1.82 -2.26
CA HIS A 261 14.16 -1.36 -2.69
C HIS A 261 13.91 0.09 -2.30
N GLU A 262 13.91 0.97 -3.27
CA GLU A 262 13.50 2.37 -3.16
C GLU A 262 11.96 2.48 -3.09
N ALA A 263 11.35 1.97 -2.02
CA ALA A 263 9.93 2.20 -1.72
C ALA A 263 9.63 3.68 -1.36
N GLY A 264 10.57 4.59 -1.60
CA GLY A 264 10.49 6.00 -1.21
C GLY A 264 10.04 6.94 -2.32
N HIS A 265 10.24 6.61 -3.61
CA HIS A 265 9.94 7.52 -4.71
C HIS A 265 8.43 7.67 -4.96
N ASP A 266 7.67 6.60 -5.09
CA ASP A 266 6.22 6.65 -5.36
C ASP A 266 5.43 7.42 -4.29
N VAL A 267 5.86 7.35 -3.02
CA VAL A 267 5.20 8.06 -1.92
C VAL A 267 5.55 9.55 -1.91
N LYS A 268 6.73 9.94 -2.39
CA LYS A 268 7.09 11.37 -2.54
C LYS A 268 6.17 12.03 -3.56
N GLU A 269 5.97 11.38 -4.68
CA GLU A 269 5.09 11.84 -5.74
C GLU A 269 3.65 11.90 -5.24
N ALA A 270 3.14 10.89 -4.55
CA ALA A 270 1.75 10.83 -4.13
C ALA A 270 1.30 11.95 -3.17
N ILE A 271 2.21 12.68 -2.52
CA ILE A 271 1.88 13.83 -1.65
C ILE A 271 1.89 15.16 -2.43
N THR A 272 2.35 15.19 -3.66
CA THR A 272 2.32 16.38 -4.51
C THR A 272 0.94 16.58 -5.16
N ALA A 273 0.75 17.72 -5.80
CA ALA A 273 -0.45 17.97 -6.60
C ALA A 273 -0.25 17.35 -8.00
N HIS A 274 -1.28 16.67 -8.50
CA HIS A 274 -1.30 16.03 -9.82
C HIS A 274 -2.41 16.63 -10.68
N GLY A 275 -2.10 16.98 -11.93
CA GLY A 275 -3.08 17.40 -12.91
C GLY A 275 -4.09 16.30 -13.22
N LEU A 276 -5.34 16.68 -13.48
CA LEU A 276 -6.40 15.77 -13.90
C LEU A 276 -6.93 16.20 -15.26
N ARG A 277 -7.51 15.26 -16.01
CA ARG A 277 -8.04 15.49 -17.38
C ARG A 277 -9.04 16.64 -17.50
N ASP A 278 -9.76 16.96 -16.43
CA ASP A 278 -10.75 18.04 -16.39
C ASP A 278 -10.15 19.42 -16.03
N GLY A 279 -8.81 19.51 -15.89
CA GLY A 279 -8.10 20.73 -15.50
C GLY A 279 -8.09 20.99 -13.99
N SER A 280 -8.75 20.17 -13.18
CA SER A 280 -8.61 20.15 -11.73
C SER A 280 -7.34 19.42 -11.32
N ILE A 281 -7.09 19.31 -10.01
CA ILE A 281 -5.95 18.59 -9.46
C ILE A 281 -6.38 17.58 -8.39
N ALA A 282 -5.54 16.58 -8.19
CA ALA A 282 -5.54 15.73 -7.01
C ALA A 282 -4.46 16.19 -6.03
N CYS A 283 -4.81 16.42 -4.77
CA CYS A 283 -3.87 16.76 -3.71
C CYS A 283 -3.71 15.61 -2.73
N GLY A 284 -2.48 15.12 -2.55
CA GLY A 284 -2.17 14.01 -1.66
C GLY A 284 -1.78 14.45 -0.26
N VAL A 285 -2.26 13.72 0.74
CA VAL A 285 -1.81 13.82 2.14
C VAL A 285 -1.51 12.42 2.67
N SER A 286 -0.48 12.27 3.51
CA SER A 286 -0.16 10.97 4.10
C SER A 286 -0.47 10.94 5.60
N LEU A 287 -0.88 9.78 6.07
CA LEU A 287 -1.14 9.56 7.49
C LEU A 287 0.17 9.24 8.20
N ALA A 288 0.54 10.05 9.19
CA ALA A 288 1.70 9.79 10.02
C ALA A 288 1.60 8.38 10.65
N PHE A 289 2.62 7.56 10.43
CA PHE A 289 2.68 6.16 10.91
C PHE A 289 1.48 5.29 10.45
N GLY A 290 0.76 5.74 9.41
CA GLY A 290 -0.33 5.01 8.74
C GLY A 290 -1.69 5.05 9.44
N HIS A 291 -1.90 5.91 10.43
CA HIS A 291 -3.18 6.02 11.13
C HIS A 291 -3.52 7.46 11.49
N THR A 292 -4.81 7.70 11.70
CA THR A 292 -5.35 8.94 12.25
C THR A 292 -6.68 8.65 12.96
N ASN A 293 -7.29 9.65 13.58
CA ASN A 293 -8.65 9.52 14.11
C ASN A 293 -9.69 9.97 13.06
N ALA A 294 -10.87 9.39 13.13
CA ALA A 294 -11.97 9.67 12.22
C ALA A 294 -12.39 11.15 12.25
N ARG A 295 -12.28 11.83 13.40
CA ARG A 295 -12.61 13.26 13.55
C ARG A 295 -11.67 14.14 12.69
N ALA A 296 -10.38 13.84 12.66
CA ALA A 296 -9.45 14.60 11.79
C ALA A 296 -9.79 14.41 10.31
N LEU A 297 -10.21 13.20 9.90
CA LEU A 297 -10.67 12.94 8.54
C LEU A 297 -12.00 13.64 8.23
N GLU A 298 -12.92 13.73 9.19
CA GLU A 298 -14.15 14.52 9.03
C GLU A 298 -13.85 16.00 8.85
N GLN A 299 -12.94 16.57 9.65
CA GLN A 299 -12.52 17.95 9.52
C GLN A 299 -11.85 18.20 8.16
N LEU A 300 -10.98 17.31 7.72
CA LEU A 300 -10.37 17.37 6.38
C LEU A 300 -11.43 17.28 5.27
N THR A 301 -12.47 16.46 5.47
CA THR A 301 -13.60 16.34 4.52
C THR A 301 -14.43 17.62 4.45
N GLN A 302 -14.61 18.32 5.57
CA GLN A 302 -15.28 19.62 5.60
C GLN A 302 -14.50 20.66 4.80
N VAL A 303 -13.17 20.72 4.97
CA VAL A 303 -12.31 21.61 4.17
C VAL A 303 -12.41 21.25 2.68
N ALA A 304 -12.28 19.96 2.33
CA ALA A 304 -12.40 19.50 0.95
C ALA A 304 -13.76 19.93 0.32
N ARG A 305 -14.84 19.85 1.10
CA ARG A 305 -16.19 20.30 0.66
C ARG A 305 -16.25 21.79 0.42
N LEU A 306 -15.67 22.61 1.31
CA LEU A 306 -15.67 24.07 1.18
C LEU A 306 -14.93 24.56 -0.07
N ILE A 307 -13.88 23.86 -0.49
CA ILE A 307 -13.11 24.18 -1.70
C ILE A 307 -13.63 23.47 -2.95
N GLY A 308 -14.74 22.73 -2.85
CA GLY A 308 -15.40 22.10 -3.99
C GLY A 308 -14.75 20.82 -4.51
N ALA A 309 -13.96 20.10 -3.69
CA ALA A 309 -13.43 18.80 -4.06
C ALA A 309 -14.57 17.79 -4.31
N LEU A 310 -14.34 16.83 -5.21
CA LEU A 310 -15.32 15.81 -5.59
C LEU A 310 -15.37 14.64 -4.62
N GLY A 311 -14.24 14.27 -4.03
CA GLY A 311 -14.14 13.13 -3.16
C GLY A 311 -12.71 12.76 -2.82
N PHE A 312 -12.54 11.54 -2.30
CA PHE A 312 -11.23 11.00 -1.96
C PHE A 312 -10.93 9.70 -2.70
N ARG A 313 -9.65 9.46 -2.96
CA ARG A 313 -9.08 8.15 -3.33
C ARG A 313 -7.96 7.79 -2.37
N THR A 314 -7.69 6.52 -2.21
CA THR A 314 -6.51 6.05 -1.48
C THR A 314 -5.41 5.65 -2.47
N ALA A 315 -4.15 5.86 -2.06
CA ALA A 315 -2.99 5.44 -2.83
C ALA A 315 -2.05 4.56 -1.97
N PRO A 316 -1.20 3.74 -2.60
CA PRO A 316 -0.10 3.11 -1.91
C PRO A 316 0.75 4.12 -1.13
N GLY A 317 1.42 3.68 -0.08
CA GLY A 317 2.23 4.57 0.76
C GLY A 317 1.45 5.30 1.86
N ARG A 318 0.22 4.87 2.19
CA ARG A 318 -0.64 5.45 3.25
C ARG A 318 -1.16 6.84 2.90
N VAL A 319 -1.42 7.08 1.64
CA VAL A 319 -1.84 8.37 1.11
C VAL A 319 -3.36 8.40 0.89
N LEU A 320 -3.94 9.55 1.20
CA LEU A 320 -5.30 9.96 0.84
C LEU A 320 -5.19 11.10 -0.17
N LEU A 321 -5.81 10.95 -1.32
CA LEU A 321 -5.85 11.94 -2.40
C LEU A 321 -7.21 12.63 -2.40
N ALA A 322 -7.25 13.94 -2.23
CA ALA A 322 -8.46 14.74 -2.47
C ALA A 322 -8.53 15.08 -3.97
N ILE A 323 -9.62 14.71 -4.59
CA ILE A 323 -9.83 14.73 -6.05
C ILE A 323 -10.70 15.92 -6.45
N GLY A 324 -10.36 16.56 -7.57
CA GLY A 324 -11.20 17.63 -8.16
C GLY A 324 -11.00 18.97 -7.47
N ILE A 325 -9.83 19.23 -6.90
CA ILE A 325 -9.49 20.54 -6.30
C ILE A 325 -9.10 21.52 -7.41
N ARG A 326 -9.55 22.77 -7.33
CA ARG A 326 -9.04 23.81 -8.22
C ARG A 326 -7.59 24.15 -7.86
N PRO A 327 -6.69 24.37 -8.83
CA PRO A 327 -5.28 24.67 -8.53
C PRO A 327 -5.09 25.83 -7.53
N ALA A 328 -5.96 26.85 -7.57
CA ALA A 328 -5.93 28.00 -6.65
C ALA A 328 -6.21 27.63 -5.18
N ASP A 329 -6.91 26.53 -4.92
CA ASP A 329 -7.32 26.08 -3.58
C ASP A 329 -6.35 25.04 -2.98
N ALA A 330 -5.34 24.61 -3.73
CA ALA A 330 -4.36 23.61 -3.28
C ALA A 330 -3.67 24.01 -1.97
N ALA A 331 -3.22 25.23 -1.86
CA ALA A 331 -2.56 25.76 -0.67
C ALA A 331 -3.48 25.75 0.55
N THR A 332 -4.77 26.10 0.37
CA THR A 332 -5.76 26.07 1.45
C THR A 332 -5.98 24.65 1.97
N PHE A 333 -6.11 23.67 1.07
CA PHE A 333 -6.25 22.27 1.44
C PHE A 333 -5.01 21.76 2.19
N THR A 334 -3.83 22.03 1.65
CA THR A 334 -2.54 21.58 2.21
C THR A 334 -2.32 22.15 3.62
N ALA A 335 -2.54 23.47 3.81
CA ALA A 335 -2.37 24.11 5.11
C ALA A 335 -3.34 23.56 6.16
N ALA A 336 -4.60 23.32 5.79
CA ALA A 336 -5.58 22.73 6.69
C ALA A 336 -5.23 21.28 7.04
N ALA A 337 -4.76 20.49 6.08
CA ALA A 337 -4.31 19.12 6.32
C ALA A 337 -3.11 19.07 7.27
N GLU A 338 -2.16 19.98 7.11
CA GLU A 338 -1.00 20.10 8.00
C GLU A 338 -1.41 20.40 9.44
N GLN A 339 -2.32 21.36 9.63
CA GLN A 339 -2.88 21.71 10.96
C GLN A 339 -3.59 20.53 11.62
N LEU A 340 -4.19 19.63 10.84
CA LEU A 340 -4.82 18.40 11.30
C LEU A 340 -3.82 17.24 11.54
N GLY A 341 -2.50 17.49 11.36
CA GLY A 341 -1.43 16.54 11.63
C GLY A 341 -1.08 15.60 10.49
N PHE A 342 -1.69 15.77 9.31
CA PHE A 342 -1.31 15.01 8.13
C PHE A 342 0.08 15.43 7.61
N ILE A 343 0.71 14.54 6.89
CA ILE A 343 1.97 14.81 6.19
C ILE A 343 1.62 15.37 4.81
N VAL A 344 2.10 16.57 4.53
CA VAL A 344 1.86 17.29 3.27
C VAL A 344 3.14 17.63 2.51
N HIS A 345 4.30 17.43 3.14
CA HIS A 345 5.60 17.68 2.53
C HIS A 345 6.32 16.39 2.16
N PRO A 346 6.86 16.29 0.95
CA PRO A 346 7.60 15.11 0.49
C PRO A 346 8.80 14.74 1.36
N ASP A 347 9.43 15.70 2.03
CA ASP A 347 10.61 15.50 2.86
C ASP A 347 10.31 15.42 4.37
N ASP A 348 9.02 15.28 4.76
CA ASP A 348 8.66 15.11 6.17
C ASP A 348 9.31 13.85 6.76
N PRO A 349 10.09 13.96 7.85
CA PRO A 349 10.84 12.84 8.44
C PRO A 349 9.92 11.70 8.93
N ARG A 350 8.65 11.98 9.27
CA ARG A 350 7.67 10.95 9.68
C ARG A 350 7.40 9.91 8.60
N ARG A 351 7.68 10.22 7.33
CA ARG A 351 7.53 9.30 6.19
C ARG A 351 8.56 8.18 6.17
N TYR A 352 9.71 8.43 6.75
CA TYR A 352 10.83 7.49 6.78
C TYR A 352 10.80 6.58 7.99
N VAL A 353 9.81 6.75 8.88
CA VAL A 353 9.57 5.87 10.02
C VAL A 353 8.28 5.09 9.80
N VAL A 354 8.40 3.77 9.74
CA VAL A 354 7.28 2.85 9.57
C VAL A 354 7.01 2.15 10.88
N ALA A 355 5.81 2.29 11.43
CA ALA A 355 5.42 1.64 12.67
C ALA A 355 4.22 0.72 12.46
N CYS A 356 4.21 -0.45 13.11
CA CYS A 356 3.01 -1.27 13.19
C CYS A 356 2.07 -0.76 14.29
N ALA A 357 0.88 -1.36 14.42
CA ALA A 357 -0.08 -0.96 15.43
C ALA A 357 0.50 -1.00 16.86
N GLY A 358 1.35 -1.99 17.17
CA GLY A 358 1.97 -2.10 18.50
C GLY A 358 0.99 -2.47 19.61
N ALA A 359 1.50 -2.56 20.84
CA ALA A 359 0.68 -2.74 22.03
C ALA A 359 -0.03 -1.40 22.40
N PRO A 360 -1.20 -1.43 23.05
CA PRO A 360 -2.03 -2.60 23.35
C PRO A 360 -2.88 -3.08 22.17
N VAL A 361 -2.86 -2.36 21.05
CA VAL A 361 -3.69 -2.55 19.84
C VAL A 361 -3.46 -3.91 19.16
N CYS A 362 -2.27 -4.48 19.29
CA CYS A 362 -1.92 -5.80 18.77
C CYS A 362 -1.56 -6.76 19.89
N ALA A 363 -2.35 -7.82 20.06
CA ALA A 363 -2.11 -8.82 21.12
C ALA A 363 -0.76 -9.55 21.03
N ALA A 364 -0.09 -9.54 19.85
CA ALA A 364 1.22 -10.14 19.66
C ALA A 364 2.38 -9.14 19.90
N ALA A 365 2.09 -7.88 20.20
CA ALA A 365 3.09 -6.85 20.35
C ALA A 365 3.55 -6.74 21.81
N HIS A 366 4.86 -6.54 21.99
CA HIS A 366 5.48 -6.34 23.29
C HIS A 366 5.75 -4.86 23.58
N ILE A 367 5.76 -4.00 22.58
CA ILE A 367 5.95 -2.54 22.71
C ILE A 367 4.86 -1.75 21.99
N ALA A 368 4.60 -0.55 22.48
CA ALA A 368 3.67 0.41 21.88
C ALA A 368 4.31 1.12 20.68
N ALA A 369 4.50 0.38 19.55
CA ALA A 369 5.28 0.84 18.41
C ALA A 369 4.82 2.20 17.86
N ARG A 370 3.51 2.45 17.73
CA ARG A 370 2.97 3.75 17.28
C ARG A 370 3.21 4.89 18.25
N THR A 371 3.12 4.61 19.54
CA THR A 371 3.37 5.61 20.59
C THR A 371 4.83 6.02 20.64
N LEU A 372 5.74 5.08 20.34
CA LEU A 372 7.18 5.32 20.29
C LEU A 372 7.62 6.00 18.99
N ALA A 373 6.91 5.79 17.89
CA ALA A 373 7.31 6.26 16.57
C ALA A 373 7.55 7.79 16.48
N PRO A 374 6.74 8.68 17.07
CA PRO A 374 7.03 10.11 17.08
C PRO A 374 8.36 10.46 17.74
N ALA A 375 8.63 9.90 18.92
CA ALA A 375 9.88 10.15 19.65
C ALA A 375 11.10 9.56 18.92
N VAL A 376 10.95 8.39 18.31
CA VAL A 376 11.98 7.80 17.43
C VAL A 376 12.25 8.68 16.22
N THR A 377 11.21 9.22 15.59
CA THR A 377 11.34 10.13 14.44
C THR A 377 12.11 11.39 14.84
N GLU A 378 11.77 11.97 15.98
CA GLU A 378 12.42 13.18 16.48
C GLU A 378 13.91 12.95 16.78
N ALA A 379 14.21 11.84 17.45
CA ALA A 379 15.59 11.43 17.76
C ALA A 379 16.45 11.18 16.51
N ALA A 380 15.87 10.67 15.45
CA ALA A 380 16.53 10.37 14.19
C ALA A 380 16.39 11.49 13.14
N ARG A 381 15.65 12.57 13.39
CA ARG A 381 15.29 13.63 12.43
C ARG A 381 16.47 14.11 11.55
N PRO A 382 17.68 14.40 12.09
CA PRO A 382 18.80 14.89 11.28
C PRO A 382 19.34 13.88 10.24
N TYR A 383 18.89 12.63 10.30
CA TYR A 383 19.38 11.52 9.49
C TYR A 383 18.29 10.98 8.53
N LEU A 384 17.05 11.42 8.69
CA LEU A 384 15.90 10.98 7.89
C LEU A 384 15.82 11.82 6.59
N ASP A 385 16.74 11.57 5.66
CA ASP A 385 16.90 12.28 4.39
C ASP A 385 16.30 11.55 3.17
N GLY A 386 15.59 10.44 3.41
CA GLY A 386 15.03 9.57 2.37
C GLY A 386 15.87 8.35 2.03
N ARG A 387 17.15 8.35 2.35
CA ARG A 387 18.03 7.17 2.22
C ARG A 387 17.96 6.28 3.45
N PHE A 388 17.63 6.87 4.60
CA PHE A 388 17.55 6.18 5.88
C PHE A 388 16.09 5.93 6.27
N ARG A 389 15.77 4.67 6.53
CA ARG A 389 14.42 4.22 6.95
C ARG A 389 14.49 3.50 8.29
N ILE A 390 13.54 3.82 9.17
CA ILE A 390 13.37 3.13 10.44
C ILE A 390 12.08 2.31 10.42
N HIS A 391 12.16 1.05 10.80
CA HIS A 391 11.03 0.17 11.03
C HIS A 391 10.86 -0.08 12.54
N VAL A 392 9.75 0.36 13.13
CA VAL A 392 9.39 0.08 14.52
C VAL A 392 8.33 -1.01 14.56
N SER A 393 8.74 -2.22 14.91
CA SER A 393 7.87 -3.40 14.99
C SER A 393 7.56 -3.76 16.43
N GLY A 394 6.27 -3.94 16.76
CA GLY A 394 5.83 -4.38 18.08
C GLY A 394 6.27 -5.81 18.45
N CYS A 395 6.63 -6.64 17.47
CA CYS A 395 7.10 -8.02 17.64
C CYS A 395 7.84 -8.52 16.41
N ALA A 396 8.38 -9.75 16.45
CA ALA A 396 9.14 -10.37 15.37
C ALA A 396 8.32 -10.70 14.07
N LYS A 397 7.03 -10.32 13.97
CA LYS A 397 6.24 -10.56 12.74
C LYS A 397 6.53 -9.56 11.62
N GLY A 398 6.99 -8.35 11.92
CA GLY A 398 7.33 -7.33 10.93
C GLY A 398 6.16 -6.89 10.04
N CYS A 399 4.95 -6.80 10.57
CA CYS A 399 3.73 -6.59 9.78
C CYS A 399 3.69 -5.27 8.99
N ALA A 400 4.37 -4.22 9.48
CA ALA A 400 4.37 -2.90 8.83
C ALA A 400 5.42 -2.80 7.71
N HIS A 401 6.51 -3.57 7.81
CA HIS A 401 7.57 -3.63 6.80
C HIS A 401 8.26 -4.99 6.88
N ALA A 402 8.12 -5.80 5.84
CA ALA A 402 8.66 -7.16 5.82
C ALA A 402 10.11 -7.23 5.31
N GLY A 403 10.60 -6.14 4.70
CA GLY A 403 11.93 -6.05 4.09
C GLY A 403 12.99 -5.52 5.04
N VAL A 404 14.19 -5.31 4.50
CA VAL A 404 15.32 -4.66 5.18
C VAL A 404 15.02 -3.17 5.37
N ALA A 405 15.33 -2.64 6.54
CA ALA A 405 15.37 -1.21 6.82
C ALA A 405 16.76 -0.82 7.33
N SER A 406 17.13 0.45 7.19
CA SER A 406 18.41 0.96 7.72
C SER A 406 18.52 0.72 9.23
N LEU A 407 17.38 0.83 9.94
CA LEU A 407 17.27 0.47 11.34
C LEU A 407 15.93 -0.22 11.58
N THR A 408 15.94 -1.41 12.17
CA THR A 408 14.74 -2.14 12.58
C THR A 408 14.71 -2.31 14.10
N VAL A 409 13.65 -1.82 14.72
CA VAL A 409 13.35 -2.01 16.14
C VAL A 409 12.33 -3.12 16.28
N VAL A 410 12.61 -4.12 17.11
CA VAL A 410 11.71 -5.25 17.35
C VAL A 410 11.39 -5.36 18.84
N GLY A 411 10.12 -5.21 19.19
CA GLY A 411 9.64 -5.39 20.56
C GLY A 411 9.82 -6.81 21.04
N GLN A 412 10.37 -6.95 22.25
CA GLN A 412 10.55 -8.17 23.00
C GLN A 412 9.99 -8.02 24.41
N HIS A 413 9.84 -9.13 25.17
CA HIS A 413 9.30 -9.10 26.52
C HIS A 413 10.04 -8.11 27.43
N ASP A 414 11.36 -8.03 27.30
CA ASP A 414 12.24 -7.28 28.18
C ASP A 414 12.75 -5.98 27.56
N GLY A 415 12.13 -5.49 26.48
CA GLY A 415 12.55 -4.27 25.80
C GLY A 415 12.48 -4.34 24.28
N CYS A 416 13.48 -3.76 23.62
CA CYS A 416 13.59 -3.67 22.17
C CYS A 416 14.94 -4.25 21.71
N ALA A 417 14.91 -5.12 20.71
CA ALA A 417 16.09 -5.43 19.91
C ALA A 417 16.25 -4.40 18.78
N ILE A 418 17.46 -3.97 18.51
CA ILE A 418 17.79 -3.00 17.46
C ILE A 418 18.67 -3.69 16.44
N ILE A 419 18.29 -3.66 15.18
CA ILE A 419 18.91 -4.32 14.05
C ILE A 419 19.33 -3.27 13.04
N ALA A 420 20.60 -3.21 12.70
CA ALA A 420 21.13 -2.31 11.68
C ALA A 420 21.10 -2.98 10.30
N ASN A 421 20.68 -2.27 9.26
CA ASN A 421 20.63 -2.73 7.87
C ASN A 421 19.98 -4.12 7.72
N GLY A 422 18.87 -4.34 8.42
CA GLY A 422 18.25 -5.66 8.51
C GLY A 422 16.72 -5.61 8.68
N SER A 423 16.12 -6.81 8.59
CA SER A 423 14.71 -7.07 8.83
C SER A 423 14.50 -7.57 10.28
N VAL A 424 13.25 -7.79 10.67
CA VAL A 424 12.90 -8.34 12.00
C VAL A 424 13.47 -9.75 12.28
N ARG A 425 14.08 -10.39 11.28
CA ARG A 425 14.62 -11.77 11.37
C ARG A 425 16.12 -11.82 11.54
N ASP A 426 16.79 -10.67 11.37
CA ASP A 426 18.25 -10.58 11.43
C ASP A 426 18.75 -10.40 12.86
N ALA A 427 20.03 -10.60 13.09
CA ALA A 427 20.64 -10.50 14.40
C ALA A 427 20.65 -9.04 14.91
N PRO A 428 20.28 -8.79 16.17
CA PRO A 428 20.35 -7.47 16.75
C PRO A 428 21.81 -7.03 17.01
N VAL A 429 22.06 -5.75 16.82
CA VAL A 429 23.33 -5.08 17.15
C VAL A 429 23.29 -4.41 18.52
N ALA A 430 22.10 -4.15 19.06
CA ALA A 430 21.90 -3.54 20.38
C ALA A 430 20.54 -3.91 20.97
N PHE A 431 20.41 -3.66 22.27
CA PHE A 431 19.16 -3.79 23.02
C PHE A 431 18.91 -2.51 23.82
N ALA A 432 17.65 -2.12 23.96
CA ALA A 432 17.24 -0.97 24.73
C ALA A 432 15.89 -1.20 25.42
N ASN A 433 15.66 -0.56 26.54
CA ASN A 433 14.32 -0.44 27.11
C ASN A 433 13.48 0.49 26.23
N ALA A 434 12.17 0.25 26.15
CA ALA A 434 11.28 1.06 25.30
C ALA A 434 11.37 2.56 25.58
N ASN A 435 11.51 2.95 26.87
CA ASN A 435 11.63 4.35 27.28
C ASN A 435 12.97 4.99 26.91
N GLN A 436 14.02 4.21 26.75
CA GLN A 436 15.36 4.67 26.39
C GLN A 436 15.60 4.60 24.87
N LEU A 437 14.71 3.97 24.13
CA LEU A 437 14.85 3.73 22.69
C LEU A 437 15.19 5.01 21.89
N PRO A 438 14.51 6.16 22.07
CA PRO A 438 14.86 7.38 21.32
C PRO A 438 16.31 7.83 21.56
N SER A 439 16.77 7.78 22.82
CA SER A 439 18.14 8.19 23.18
C SER A 439 19.20 7.25 22.59
N VAL A 440 18.95 5.95 22.66
CA VAL A 440 19.85 4.92 22.09
C VAL A 440 19.93 5.08 20.55
N ILE A 441 18.81 5.31 19.88
CA ILE A 441 18.79 5.56 18.43
C ILE A 441 19.60 6.84 18.11
N ALA A 442 19.39 7.93 18.84
CA ALA A 442 20.14 9.17 18.61
C ALA A 442 21.67 8.99 18.81
N GLU A 443 22.09 8.18 19.74
CA GLU A 443 23.50 7.83 19.98
C GLU A 443 24.07 6.99 18.82
N MET A 444 23.42 5.91 18.47
CA MET A 444 23.82 5.05 17.34
C MET A 444 23.94 5.82 16.03
N MET A 445 23.02 6.75 15.77
CA MET A 445 23.05 7.60 14.59
C MET A 445 24.22 8.58 14.58
N ARG A 446 24.57 9.14 15.74
CA ARG A 446 25.76 10.00 15.87
C ARG A 446 27.06 9.25 15.61
N ASP A 447 27.17 8.04 16.13
CA ASP A 447 28.38 7.20 16.00
C ASP A 447 28.56 6.76 14.55
N ALA A 448 27.49 6.29 13.88
CA ALA A 448 27.53 5.95 12.45
C ALA A 448 27.96 7.15 11.56
N LYS A 449 27.55 8.39 11.91
CA LYS A 449 27.98 9.59 11.18
C LYS A 449 29.44 9.93 11.42
N ARG A 450 29.95 9.72 12.63
CA ARG A 450 31.36 9.93 12.94
C ARG A 450 32.26 8.95 12.18
N GLU A 451 31.88 7.67 12.15
CA GLU A 451 32.62 6.65 11.40
C GLU A 451 32.64 6.97 9.89
N ALA A 452 31.51 7.38 9.31
CA ALA A 452 31.43 7.77 7.91
C ALA A 452 32.23 9.05 7.56
N ALA A 453 32.52 9.92 8.53
CA ALA A 453 33.33 11.14 8.33
C ALA A 453 34.83 10.88 8.44
N HIS A 454 35.24 9.70 8.89
CA HIS A 454 36.68 9.32 9.04
C HIS A 454 37.16 8.35 7.97
N VAL A 455 36.29 7.98 7.00
CA VAL A 455 36.59 7.21 5.79
C VAL A 455 36.60 8.13 4.57
#